data_843f03c0a6c9a988277959003216fc93
#
_entry.id   843f03c0a6c9a988277959003216fc93
#
_cell.length_a   1.000
_cell.length_b   1.000
_cell.length_c   1.000
_cell.angle_alpha   90.00
_cell.angle_beta   90.00
_cell.angle_gamma   90.00
#
_symmetry.space_group_name_H-M   'P 1'
#
loop_
_entity.id
_entity.type
_entity.pdbx_description
1 polymer ?
#
loop_
_entity_poly.entity_id
_entity_poly.type
_entity_poly.pdbx_seq_one_letter_code
_entity_poly.pdbx_strand_id
1 'polypeptide(L)'
;MNTEAIKIYEKWTLMWNGNLDLADEILSPTFKAHLTSDSTPPPASVIDIPSAKAWINTIRSKADALHYEIVLGPFRDEDFIATYWRVTATLGDKKAVKVGTDFLKIKDGKITDCWTMNNRE
;
A
#
# COMPACT_ATOMS: atom_id res chain seq x y z
N MET A 1 8.51 -21.51 -0.88
CA MET A 1 7.09 -21.14 -0.96
C MET A 1 6.90 -19.76 -0.38
N ASN A 2 6.09 -18.95 -1.02
CA ASN A 2 5.92 -17.57 -0.62
C ASN A 2 4.66 -17.35 0.22
N THR A 3 4.31 -18.34 1.07
CA THR A 3 3.10 -18.29 1.88
C THR A 3 3.09 -17.07 2.82
N GLU A 4 4.23 -16.78 3.45
CA GLU A 4 4.35 -15.60 4.31
C GLU A 4 4.15 -14.32 3.50
N ALA A 5 4.77 -14.21 2.32
CA ALA A 5 4.64 -13.05 1.46
C ALA A 5 3.18 -12.84 1.03
N ILE A 6 2.50 -13.92 0.66
CA ILE A 6 1.10 -13.86 0.26
C ILE A 6 0.24 -13.32 1.42
N LYS A 7 0.43 -13.85 2.63
CA LYS A 7 -0.35 -13.43 3.79
C LYS A 7 -0.10 -11.96 4.15
N ILE A 8 1.16 -11.54 4.13
CA ILE A 8 1.53 -10.17 4.45
C ILE A 8 0.91 -9.22 3.43
N TYR A 9 1.02 -9.56 2.14
CA TYR A 9 0.51 -8.67 1.10
C TYR A 9 -1.02 -8.66 1.06
N GLU A 10 -1.68 -9.77 1.39
CA GLU A 10 -3.14 -9.78 1.53
C GLU A 10 -3.57 -8.77 2.60
N LYS A 11 -2.90 -8.77 3.75
CA LYS A 11 -3.20 -7.82 4.82
C LYS A 11 -2.86 -6.39 4.42
N TRP A 12 -1.76 -6.19 3.69
CA TRP A 12 -1.42 -4.87 3.14
C TRP A 12 -2.54 -4.36 2.24
N THR A 13 -3.06 -5.20 1.35
CA THR A 13 -4.17 -4.83 0.47
C THR A 13 -5.44 -4.50 1.26
N LEU A 14 -5.78 -5.32 2.26
CA LEU A 14 -6.95 -5.07 3.12
C LEU A 14 -6.79 -3.76 3.90
N MET A 15 -5.59 -3.45 4.36
CA MET A 15 -5.29 -2.19 5.02
C MET A 15 -5.59 -1.01 4.10
N TRP A 16 -5.12 -1.08 2.85
CA TRP A 16 -5.38 -0.05 1.85
C TRP A 16 -6.85 0.01 1.45
N ASN A 17 -7.58 -1.09 1.58
CA ASN A 17 -9.03 -1.11 1.34
C ASN A 17 -9.84 -0.62 2.54
N GLY A 18 -9.19 -0.14 3.59
CA GLY A 18 -9.82 0.56 4.69
C GLY A 18 -9.64 -0.03 6.08
N ASN A 19 -9.06 -1.23 6.20
CA ASN A 19 -8.84 -1.84 7.50
C ASN A 19 -7.52 -1.36 8.10
N LEU A 20 -7.52 -0.15 8.65
CA LEU A 20 -6.32 0.49 9.15
C LEU A 20 -5.72 -0.17 10.39
N ASP A 21 -6.52 -0.93 11.13
CA ASP A 21 -6.02 -1.64 12.32
C ASP A 21 -4.94 -2.66 11.94
N LEU A 22 -4.96 -3.17 10.70
CA LEU A 22 -3.93 -4.08 10.24
C LEU A 22 -2.52 -3.44 10.22
N ALA A 23 -2.44 -2.12 10.17
CA ALA A 23 -1.14 -1.44 10.22
C ALA A 23 -0.38 -1.80 11.51
N ASP A 24 -1.10 -1.92 12.63
CA ASP A 24 -0.48 -2.27 13.90
C ASP A 24 0.07 -3.70 13.91
N GLU A 25 -0.50 -4.56 13.06
CA GLU A 25 -0.09 -5.97 12.98
C GLU A 25 1.07 -6.17 12.00
N ILE A 26 1.04 -5.51 10.83
CA ILE A 26 1.96 -5.82 9.74
C ILE A 26 3.10 -4.83 9.55
N LEU A 27 2.99 -3.62 10.10
CA LEU A 27 4.03 -2.60 9.93
C LEU A 27 4.98 -2.58 11.12
N SER A 28 6.27 -2.37 10.83
CA SER A 28 7.25 -2.09 11.86
C SER A 28 6.95 -0.72 12.48
N PRO A 29 7.23 -0.52 13.79
CA PRO A 29 7.10 0.82 14.40
C PRO A 29 7.88 1.91 13.69
N THR A 30 8.94 1.55 12.97
CA THR A 30 9.78 2.50 12.23
C THR A 30 9.54 2.41 10.72
N PHE A 31 8.36 1.94 10.31
CA PHE A 31 7.99 1.84 8.90
C PHE A 31 8.18 3.17 8.18
N LYS A 32 8.74 3.09 6.96
CA LYS A 32 8.91 4.26 6.09
C LYS A 32 8.34 3.98 4.71
N ALA A 33 7.65 4.96 4.14
CA ALA A 33 7.26 4.93 2.75
C ALA A 33 8.15 5.88 1.95
N HIS A 34 8.71 5.36 0.87
CA HIS A 34 9.55 6.11 -0.06
C HIS A 34 8.69 6.47 -1.26
N LEU A 35 8.25 7.73 -1.32
CA LEU A 35 7.28 8.20 -2.30
C LEU A 35 7.99 8.94 -3.42
N THR A 36 7.47 8.78 -4.64
CA THR A 36 7.97 9.53 -5.79
C THR A 36 7.25 10.87 -5.90
N SER A 37 7.84 11.77 -6.68
CA SER A 37 7.24 13.09 -6.89
C SER A 37 5.86 13.03 -7.56
N ASP A 38 5.57 11.94 -8.27
CA ASP A 38 4.28 11.76 -8.95
C ASP A 38 3.23 11.15 -8.03
N SER A 39 3.63 10.71 -6.85
CA SER A 39 2.70 10.21 -5.86
C SER A 39 1.85 11.37 -5.35
N THR A 40 0.60 11.07 -5.00
CA THR A 40 -0.23 12.04 -4.31
C THR A 40 0.56 12.57 -3.11
N PRO A 41 0.72 13.90 -2.99
CA PRO A 41 1.52 14.42 -1.89
C PRO A 41 1.00 13.92 -0.55
N PRO A 42 1.84 13.32 0.27
CA PRO A 42 1.44 12.93 1.60
C PRO A 42 1.27 14.19 2.45
N PRO A 43 0.46 14.14 3.51
CA PRO A 43 0.33 15.28 4.41
C PRO A 43 1.66 15.58 5.10
N ALA A 44 2.51 14.57 5.27
CA ALA A 44 3.83 14.69 5.86
C ALA A 44 4.63 13.46 5.48
N SER A 45 5.87 13.39 5.94
CA SER A 45 6.68 12.19 5.74
C SER A 45 6.03 10.99 6.42
N VAL A 46 6.07 9.83 5.76
CA VAL A 46 5.54 8.59 6.31
C VAL A 46 6.72 7.84 6.93
N ILE A 47 6.84 7.91 8.26
CA ILE A 47 8.02 7.43 8.99
C ILE A 47 7.68 6.50 10.18
N ASP A 48 6.40 6.23 10.41
CA ASP A 48 5.93 5.37 11.50
C ASP A 48 4.49 4.92 11.20
N ILE A 49 3.91 4.17 12.12
CA ILE A 49 2.56 3.64 11.93
C ILE A 49 1.51 4.75 11.92
N PRO A 50 1.51 5.72 12.85
CA PRO A 50 0.51 6.79 12.78
C PRO A 50 0.55 7.59 11.50
N SER A 51 1.73 7.93 10.98
CA SER A 51 1.84 8.66 9.73
C SER A 51 1.44 7.81 8.53
N ALA A 52 1.64 6.48 8.60
CA ALA A 52 1.18 5.56 7.56
C ALA A 52 -0.35 5.55 7.51
N LYS A 53 -1.01 5.46 8.66
CA LYS A 53 -2.47 5.50 8.73
C LYS A 53 -3.02 6.82 8.20
N ALA A 54 -2.38 7.94 8.53
CA ALA A 54 -2.77 9.26 8.04
C ALA A 54 -2.64 9.35 6.52
N TRP A 55 -1.57 8.80 5.98
CA TRP A 55 -1.33 8.75 4.54
C TRP A 55 -2.44 7.99 3.83
N ILE A 56 -2.78 6.79 4.31
CA ILE A 56 -3.84 5.98 3.72
C ILE A 56 -5.18 6.70 3.80
N ASN A 57 -5.51 7.27 4.95
CA ASN A 57 -6.76 8.01 5.13
C ASN A 57 -6.85 9.20 4.18
N THR A 58 -5.75 9.94 4.00
CA THR A 58 -5.73 11.09 3.10
C THR A 58 -6.05 10.66 1.67
N ILE A 59 -5.44 9.56 1.22
CA ILE A 59 -5.69 9.06 -0.13
C ILE A 59 -7.12 8.55 -0.27
N ARG A 60 -7.60 7.77 0.69
CA ARG A 60 -8.96 7.23 0.63
C ARG A 60 -10.03 8.32 0.72
N SER A 61 -9.74 9.43 1.39
CA SER A 61 -10.71 10.52 1.52
C SER A 61 -10.96 11.29 0.22
N LYS A 62 -10.14 11.07 -0.80
CA LYS A 62 -10.25 11.77 -2.08
C LYS A 62 -11.29 11.16 -3.01
N ALA A 63 -11.89 10.05 -2.65
CA ALA A 63 -12.91 9.39 -3.44
C ALA A 63 -14.00 8.85 -2.53
N ASP A 64 -15.18 8.61 -3.11
CA ASP A 64 -16.28 8.00 -2.36
C ASP A 64 -15.97 6.54 -2.02
N ALA A 65 -15.24 5.87 -2.89
CA ALA A 65 -14.80 4.50 -2.67
C ALA A 65 -13.48 4.25 -3.39
N LEU A 66 -12.61 3.49 -2.77
CA LEU A 66 -11.37 3.00 -3.37
C LEU A 66 -11.28 1.50 -3.15
N HIS A 67 -10.98 0.78 -4.21
CA HIS A 67 -10.77 -0.66 -4.11
C HIS A 67 -9.48 -1.05 -4.80
N TYR A 68 -8.57 -1.65 -4.02
CA TYR A 68 -7.29 -2.16 -4.51
C TYR A 68 -7.38 -3.65 -4.77
N GLU A 69 -6.77 -4.10 -5.84
CA GLU A 69 -6.64 -5.52 -6.15
C GLU A 69 -5.24 -5.81 -6.69
N ILE A 70 -4.75 -7.01 -6.44
CA ILE A 70 -3.47 -7.46 -6.96
C ILE A 70 -3.69 -8.00 -8.36
N VAL A 71 -2.92 -7.50 -9.31
CA VAL A 71 -2.95 -7.99 -10.70
C VAL A 71 -1.86 -9.04 -10.92
N LEU A 72 -0.65 -8.78 -10.44
CA LEU A 72 0.47 -9.70 -10.55
C LEU A 72 1.18 -9.77 -9.21
N GLY A 73 1.54 -10.98 -8.79
CA GLY A 73 2.29 -11.20 -7.56
C GLY A 73 1.40 -11.71 -6.42
N PRO A 74 1.86 -11.63 -5.20
CA PRO A 74 3.18 -11.10 -4.82
C PRO A 74 4.32 -12.00 -5.21
N PHE A 75 5.42 -11.38 -5.61
CA PHE A 75 6.68 -12.06 -5.88
C PHE A 75 7.64 -11.77 -4.74
N ARG A 76 8.34 -12.79 -4.27
CA ARG A 76 9.28 -12.60 -3.17
C ARG A 76 10.68 -12.98 -3.59
N ASP A 77 11.65 -12.14 -3.24
CA ASP A 77 13.07 -12.43 -3.34
C ASP A 77 13.71 -11.96 -2.03
N GLU A 78 14.19 -12.90 -1.23
CA GLU A 78 14.77 -12.66 0.09
C GLU A 78 13.85 -11.82 0.97
N ASP A 79 14.24 -10.57 1.32
CA ASP A 79 13.48 -9.71 2.22
C ASP A 79 12.49 -8.80 1.48
N PHE A 80 12.37 -8.95 0.17
CA PHE A 80 11.54 -8.06 -0.63
C PHE A 80 10.34 -8.76 -1.24
N ILE A 81 9.22 -8.05 -1.27
CA ILE A 81 8.01 -8.50 -1.96
C ILE A 81 7.67 -7.44 -3.01
N ALA A 82 7.32 -7.89 -4.22
CA ALA A 82 6.92 -6.99 -5.30
C ALA A 82 5.53 -7.38 -5.82
N THR A 83 4.74 -6.39 -6.18
CA THR A 83 3.42 -6.60 -6.78
C THR A 83 3.15 -5.57 -7.86
N TYR A 84 2.21 -5.91 -8.74
CA TYR A 84 1.57 -4.98 -9.64
C TYR A 84 0.09 -4.97 -9.28
N TRP A 85 -0.44 -3.80 -8.97
CA TRP A 85 -1.81 -3.66 -8.46
C TRP A 85 -2.62 -2.67 -9.29
N ARG A 86 -3.93 -2.75 -9.12
CA ARG A 86 -4.87 -1.81 -9.71
C ARG A 86 -5.75 -1.26 -8.61
N VAL A 87 -6.04 0.04 -8.67
CA VAL A 87 -7.02 0.66 -7.79
C VAL A 87 -8.13 1.28 -8.64
N THR A 88 -9.36 1.03 -8.26
CA THR A 88 -10.53 1.67 -8.85
C THR A 88 -11.06 2.70 -7.86
N ALA A 89 -11.15 3.96 -8.30
CA ALA A 89 -11.69 5.05 -7.49
C ALA A 89 -13.06 5.42 -8.03
N THR A 90 -14.02 5.57 -7.13
CA THR A 90 -15.38 6.00 -7.48
C THR A 90 -15.61 7.37 -6.88
N LEU A 91 -16.07 8.32 -7.70
CA LEU A 91 -16.39 9.67 -7.26
C LEU A 91 -17.68 10.09 -7.96
N GLY A 92 -18.80 10.07 -7.20
CA GLY A 92 -20.13 10.26 -7.76
C GLY A 92 -20.44 9.13 -8.74
N ASP A 93 -20.78 9.50 -9.96
CA ASP A 93 -21.07 8.54 -11.04
C ASP A 93 -19.83 8.25 -11.91
N LYS A 94 -18.68 8.79 -11.54
CA LYS A 94 -17.43 8.63 -12.31
C LYS A 94 -16.52 7.60 -11.66
N LYS A 95 -15.75 6.91 -12.50
CA LYS A 95 -14.73 5.96 -12.06
C LYS A 95 -13.41 6.32 -12.71
N ALA A 96 -12.34 6.17 -11.93
CA ALA A 96 -10.98 6.33 -12.43
C ALA A 96 -10.17 5.11 -12.00
N VAL A 97 -9.25 4.70 -12.86
CA VAL A 97 -8.40 3.54 -12.60
C VAL A 97 -6.95 3.96 -12.63
N LYS A 98 -6.20 3.54 -11.62
CA LYS A 98 -4.75 3.68 -11.58
C LYS A 98 -4.14 2.30 -11.40
N VAL A 99 -2.93 2.15 -11.92
CA VAL A 99 -2.12 0.96 -11.72
C VAL A 99 -0.81 1.37 -11.08
N GLY A 100 -0.21 0.46 -10.37
CA GLY A 100 1.06 0.76 -9.72
C GLY A 100 1.80 -0.47 -9.31
N THR A 101 2.99 -0.23 -8.79
CA THR A 101 3.85 -1.29 -8.26
C THR A 101 4.25 -0.92 -6.85
N ASP A 102 4.38 -1.93 -6.01
CA ASP A 102 4.92 -1.80 -4.66
C ASP A 102 6.10 -2.73 -4.50
N PHE A 103 7.14 -2.22 -3.86
CA PHE A 103 8.20 -3.04 -3.30
C PHE A 103 8.14 -2.89 -1.79
N LEU A 104 7.97 -4.00 -1.08
CA LEU A 104 7.94 -3.99 0.38
C LEU A 104 9.18 -4.71 0.90
N LYS A 105 9.82 -4.12 1.89
CA LYS A 105 10.90 -4.80 2.62
C LYS A 105 10.35 -5.35 3.91
N ILE A 106 10.68 -6.60 4.21
CA ILE A 106 10.19 -7.32 5.37
C ILE A 106 11.36 -7.69 6.26
N LYS A 107 11.19 -7.48 7.56
CA LYS A 107 12.16 -7.94 8.56
C LYS A 107 11.37 -8.40 9.78
N ASP A 108 11.69 -9.61 10.24
CA ASP A 108 11.05 -10.21 11.42
C ASP A 108 9.52 -10.25 11.30
N GLY A 109 9.04 -10.54 10.09
CA GLY A 109 7.60 -10.66 9.84
C GLY A 109 6.85 -9.33 9.73
N LYS A 110 7.57 -8.20 9.74
CA LYS A 110 6.96 -6.87 9.65
C LYS A 110 7.48 -6.13 8.42
N ILE A 111 6.62 -5.28 7.85
CA ILE A 111 7.03 -4.43 6.74
C ILE A 111 7.78 -3.22 7.30
N THR A 112 9.03 -3.05 6.88
CA THR A 112 9.86 -1.94 7.35
C THR A 112 9.86 -0.78 6.37
N ASP A 113 9.72 -1.05 5.08
CA ASP A 113 9.81 -0.03 4.04
C ASP A 113 8.86 -0.37 2.90
N CYS A 114 8.39 0.68 2.23
CA CYS A 114 7.59 0.58 1.02
C CYS A 114 8.13 1.55 -0.01
N TRP A 115 8.36 1.06 -1.22
CA TRP A 115 8.60 1.90 -2.40
C TRP A 115 7.42 1.71 -3.32
N THR A 116 6.72 2.79 -3.63
CA THR A 116 5.50 2.70 -4.44
C THR A 116 5.57 3.70 -5.59
N MET A 117 5.09 3.26 -6.75
CA MET A 117 4.93 4.10 -7.92
C MET A 117 3.60 3.76 -8.56
N ASN A 118 2.90 4.79 -9.01
CA ASN A 118 1.61 4.59 -9.66
C ASN A 118 1.39 5.61 -10.77
N ASN A 119 0.46 5.28 -11.64
CA ASN A 119 0.11 6.12 -12.77
C ASN A 119 -1.31 5.78 -13.20
N ARG A 120 -1.93 6.69 -13.94
CA ARG A 120 -3.23 6.40 -14.53
C ARG A 120 -3.09 5.31 -15.59
N GLU A 121 -4.06 4.44 -15.61
CA GLU A 121 -4.11 3.38 -16.61
C GLU A 121 -4.39 3.96 -18.00
#